data_2c889feef606f2cca5b65f2d71e90e27
#
_entry.id   2c889feef606f2cca5b65f2d71e90e27
#
_cell.length_a   1.000
_cell.length_b   1.000
_cell.length_c   1.000
_cell.angle_alpha   90.00
_cell.angle_beta   90.00
_cell.angle_gamma   90.00
#
_symmetry.space_group_name_H-M   'P 1'
#
loop_
_entity.id
_entity.type
_entity.pdbx_description
1 polymer ?
#
loop_
_entity_poly.entity_id
_entity_poly.type
_entity_poly.pdbx_seq_one_letter_code
_entity_poly.pdbx_strand_id
1 'polypeptide(L)'
;MEKANHTGPIVALGEALVEFMPPIGQTIRDANHWEKFAGGGPATYAAAVARFGRPSALMTLVGRDPFSDYLVEALTQEGVDTSHVGHVDDRQIGLCYHECIGGETSLIFHRQDSAATTLSPDHIDAEFITRAAALHVPGTTMQIS
;
A
#
# COMPACT_ATOMS: atom_id res chain seq x y z
N MET A 1 -4.25 -36.04 -3.37
CA MET A 1 -3.80 -34.64 -3.38
C MET A 1 -3.80 -34.17 -1.94
N GLU A 2 -2.62 -34.11 -1.33
CA GLU A 2 -2.45 -33.56 0.01
C GLU A 2 -2.79 -32.07 -0.06
N LYS A 3 -3.75 -31.62 0.73
CA LYS A 3 -4.04 -30.17 0.85
C LYS A 3 -2.83 -29.55 1.54
N ALA A 4 -2.02 -28.83 0.79
CA ALA A 4 -0.98 -28.01 1.38
C ALA A 4 -1.64 -27.07 2.40
N ASN A 5 -1.37 -27.30 3.67
CA ASN A 5 -1.92 -26.51 4.77
C ASN A 5 -1.05 -25.23 4.85
N HIS A 6 -1.30 -24.28 3.94
CA HIS A 6 -0.58 -23.01 3.91
C HIS A 6 -0.99 -22.17 5.13
N THR A 7 -0.23 -22.29 6.19
CA THR A 7 -0.42 -21.54 7.44
C THR A 7 0.32 -20.20 7.46
N GLY A 8 1.07 -19.91 6.40
CA GLY A 8 1.83 -18.66 6.25
C GLY A 8 0.95 -17.41 6.11
N PRO A 9 1.56 -16.23 6.09
CA PRO A 9 0.85 -14.97 5.88
C PRO A 9 0.27 -14.88 4.47
N ILE A 10 -0.74 -14.04 4.29
CA ILE A 10 -1.13 -13.55 2.97
C ILE A 10 -0.26 -12.33 2.67
N VAL A 11 0.54 -12.41 1.62
CA VAL A 11 1.46 -11.35 1.20
C VAL A 11 0.80 -10.50 0.14
N ALA A 12 0.76 -9.18 0.33
CA ALA A 12 0.39 -8.22 -0.69
C ALA A 12 1.65 -7.58 -1.27
N LEU A 13 1.75 -7.52 -2.60
CA LEU A 13 2.91 -6.99 -3.32
C LEU A 13 2.50 -5.83 -4.22
N GLY A 14 3.19 -4.70 -4.12
CA GLY A 14 3.06 -3.59 -5.05
C GLY A 14 3.02 -2.23 -4.38
N GLU A 15 2.44 -1.24 -5.07
CA GLU A 15 2.45 0.14 -4.61
C GLU A 15 1.60 0.36 -3.35
N ALA A 16 2.24 0.96 -2.36
CA ALA A 16 1.57 1.63 -1.25
C ALA A 16 1.78 3.14 -1.38
N LEU A 17 0.81 3.92 -0.96
CA LEU A 17 0.83 5.38 -1.07
C LEU A 17 0.05 6.02 0.09
N VAL A 18 0.22 7.32 0.27
CA VAL A 18 -0.59 8.09 1.21
C VAL A 18 -1.72 8.77 0.47
N GLU A 19 -2.92 8.60 0.99
CA GLU A 19 -4.13 9.19 0.44
C GLU A 19 -4.55 10.41 1.27
N PHE A 20 -5.00 11.46 0.58
CA PHE A 20 -5.55 12.66 1.18
C PHE A 20 -6.99 12.85 0.71
N MET A 21 -7.89 12.99 1.68
CA MET A 21 -9.32 13.22 1.44
C MET A 21 -9.76 14.52 2.08
N PRO A 22 -10.46 15.39 1.34
CA PRO A 22 -11.16 16.51 1.96
C PRO A 22 -12.39 16.00 2.73
N PRO A 23 -13.00 16.83 3.58
CA PRO A 23 -14.29 16.54 4.19
C PRO A 23 -15.34 16.14 3.13
N ILE A 24 -16.21 15.22 3.48
CA ILE A 24 -17.25 14.72 2.58
C ILE A 24 -18.05 15.89 2.00
N GLY A 25 -18.21 15.91 0.68
CA GLY A 25 -18.94 16.94 -0.05
C GLY A 25 -18.12 18.19 -0.39
N GLN A 26 -16.85 18.25 0.00
CA GLN A 26 -15.94 19.28 -0.48
C GLN A 26 -15.10 18.79 -1.65
N THR A 27 -14.81 19.70 -2.58
CA THR A 27 -13.91 19.39 -3.69
C THR A 27 -12.45 19.51 -3.27
N ILE A 28 -11.56 18.80 -3.99
CA ILE A 28 -10.11 18.96 -3.85
C ILE A 28 -9.70 20.43 -3.97
N ARG A 29 -10.36 21.17 -4.85
CA ARG A 29 -10.06 22.58 -5.11
C ARG A 29 -10.36 23.51 -3.94
N ASP A 30 -11.47 23.25 -3.24
CA ASP A 30 -12.02 24.21 -2.27
C ASP A 30 -11.70 23.85 -0.82
N ALA A 31 -11.17 22.64 -0.58
CA ALA A 31 -10.85 22.16 0.76
C ALA A 31 -9.60 22.85 1.33
N ASN A 32 -9.72 23.27 2.59
CA ASN A 32 -8.60 23.81 3.37
C ASN A 32 -8.07 22.82 4.42
N HIS A 33 -8.75 21.69 4.57
CA HIS A 33 -8.40 20.61 5.51
C HIS A 33 -8.45 19.28 4.80
N TRP A 34 -7.57 18.37 5.22
CA TRP A 34 -7.41 17.06 4.60
C TRP A 34 -7.16 16.03 5.68
N GLU A 35 -7.84 14.91 5.58
CA GLU A 35 -7.47 13.71 6.33
C GLU A 35 -6.52 12.87 5.50
N LYS A 36 -5.54 12.25 6.15
CA LYS A 36 -4.59 11.37 5.48
C LYS A 36 -4.79 9.92 5.90
N PHE A 37 -4.63 9.01 4.96
CA PHE A 37 -4.78 7.58 5.15
C PHE A 37 -3.62 6.82 4.53
N ALA A 38 -3.27 5.69 5.13
CA ALA A 38 -2.42 4.70 4.47
C ALA A 38 -3.27 3.99 3.41
N GLY A 39 -2.83 4.06 2.16
CA GLY A 39 -3.59 3.57 1.02
C GLY A 39 -2.75 2.86 -0.02
N GLY A 40 -3.33 2.72 -1.21
CA GLY A 40 -2.82 1.86 -2.26
C GLY A 40 -3.39 0.44 -2.17
N GLY A 41 -3.71 -0.14 -3.31
CA GLY A 41 -4.40 -1.45 -3.38
C GLY A 41 -3.76 -2.54 -2.53
N PRO A 42 -2.43 -2.79 -2.62
CA PRO A 42 -1.77 -3.79 -1.78
C PRO A 42 -1.84 -3.49 -0.30
N ALA A 43 -1.62 -2.23 0.11
CA ALA A 43 -1.64 -1.84 1.52
C ALA A 43 -3.04 -1.98 2.12
N THR A 44 -4.07 -1.50 1.41
CA THR A 44 -5.47 -1.63 1.82
C THR A 44 -5.87 -3.11 1.94
N TYR A 45 -5.44 -3.94 1.00
CA TYR A 45 -5.70 -5.38 1.05
C TYR A 45 -5.01 -6.03 2.26
N ALA A 46 -3.74 -5.73 2.51
CA ALA A 46 -3.00 -6.27 3.66
C ALA A 46 -3.66 -5.88 4.99
N ALA A 47 -4.05 -4.60 5.14
CA ALA A 47 -4.76 -4.13 6.33
C ALA A 47 -6.12 -4.84 6.51
N ALA A 48 -6.88 -5.03 5.44
CA ALA A 48 -8.14 -5.76 5.50
C ALA A 48 -7.94 -7.22 5.95
N VAL A 49 -6.94 -7.91 5.42
CA VAL A 49 -6.59 -9.29 5.82
C VAL A 49 -6.24 -9.36 7.31
N ALA A 50 -5.41 -8.41 7.80
CA ALA A 50 -5.05 -8.32 9.21
C ALA A 50 -6.28 -8.10 10.11
N ARG A 51 -7.18 -7.19 9.73
CA ARG A 51 -8.44 -6.92 10.44
C ARG A 51 -9.38 -8.14 10.50
N PHE A 52 -9.31 -9.02 9.51
CA PHE A 52 -10.01 -10.31 9.55
C PHE A 52 -9.29 -11.38 10.40
N GLY A 53 -8.25 -11.01 11.13
CA GLY A 53 -7.52 -11.91 12.04
C GLY A 53 -6.60 -12.91 11.32
N ARG A 54 -6.21 -12.66 10.07
CA ARG A 54 -5.27 -13.50 9.35
C ARG A 54 -3.89 -12.85 9.29
N PRO A 55 -2.80 -13.62 9.47
CA PRO A 55 -1.46 -13.09 9.23
C PRO A 55 -1.35 -12.47 7.84
N SER A 56 -0.85 -11.25 7.78
CA SER A 56 -0.76 -10.45 6.57
C SER A 56 0.57 -9.73 6.53
N ALA A 57 1.15 -9.59 5.35
CA ALA A 57 2.40 -8.87 5.13
C ALA A 57 2.30 -7.98 3.89
N LEU A 58 3.02 -6.87 3.91
CA LEU A 58 3.16 -5.99 2.76
C LEU A 58 4.60 -6.01 2.25
N MET A 59 4.76 -6.22 0.95
CA MET A 59 6.03 -6.10 0.24
C MET A 59 5.93 -4.94 -0.76
N THR A 60 6.68 -3.87 -0.49
CA THR A 60 6.66 -2.62 -1.26
C THR A 60 7.96 -1.84 -1.05
N LEU A 61 8.12 -0.76 -1.80
CA LEU A 61 9.17 0.23 -1.58
C LEU A 61 8.55 1.57 -1.19
N VAL A 62 9.15 2.22 -0.19
CA VAL A 62 8.80 3.57 0.27
C VAL A 62 10.05 4.46 0.29
N GLY A 63 9.86 5.76 0.39
CA GLY A 63 10.96 6.72 0.52
C GLY A 63 11.48 6.82 1.96
N ARG A 64 12.35 7.82 2.20
CA ARG A 64 12.77 8.25 3.54
C ARG A 64 12.19 9.63 3.83
N ASP A 65 10.89 9.69 3.87
CA ASP A 65 10.12 10.91 4.09
C ASP A 65 9.03 10.68 5.16
N PRO A 66 8.52 11.73 5.80
CA PRO A 66 7.53 11.59 6.88
C PRO A 66 6.23 10.91 6.48
N PHE A 67 5.87 10.90 5.19
CA PHE A 67 4.68 10.18 4.73
C PHE A 67 4.95 8.68 4.61
N SER A 68 6.18 8.30 4.21
CA SER A 68 6.64 6.91 4.23
C SER A 68 6.62 6.33 5.64
N ASP A 69 7.15 7.08 6.62
CA ASP A 69 7.15 6.70 8.03
C ASP A 69 5.71 6.52 8.55
N TYR A 70 4.84 7.49 8.25
CA TYR A 70 3.42 7.41 8.61
C TYR A 70 2.74 6.16 8.05
N LEU A 71 2.96 5.84 6.77
CA LEU A 71 2.34 4.68 6.12
C LEU A 71 2.77 3.38 6.81
N VAL A 72 4.06 3.21 7.05
CA VAL A 72 4.61 2.01 7.70
C VAL A 72 4.06 1.87 9.13
N GLU A 73 4.04 2.96 9.89
CA GLU A 73 3.49 2.98 11.24
C GLU A 73 2.00 2.63 11.26
N ALA A 74 1.20 3.26 10.40
CA ALA A 74 -0.24 3.02 10.33
C ALA A 74 -0.55 1.54 9.98
N LEU A 75 0.17 0.96 9.02
CA LEU A 75 -0.02 -0.45 8.66
C LEU A 75 0.44 -1.40 9.76
N THR A 76 1.52 -1.07 10.46
CA THR A 76 1.98 -1.85 11.62
C THR A 76 0.94 -1.84 12.75
N GLN A 77 0.31 -0.69 13.00
CA GLN A 77 -0.77 -0.56 13.99
C GLN A 77 -2.02 -1.38 13.61
N GLU A 78 -2.27 -1.57 12.31
CA GLU A 78 -3.33 -2.46 11.79
C GLU A 78 -2.97 -3.95 11.88
N GLY A 79 -1.75 -4.29 12.33
CA GLY A 79 -1.30 -5.67 12.46
C GLY A 79 -0.71 -6.27 11.17
N VAL A 80 -0.37 -5.44 10.19
CA VAL A 80 0.35 -5.88 8.99
C VAL A 80 1.84 -6.07 9.31
N ASP A 81 2.43 -7.17 8.89
CA ASP A 81 3.88 -7.34 8.91
C ASP A 81 4.51 -6.44 7.83
N THR A 82 5.24 -5.43 8.29
CA THR A 82 5.93 -4.44 7.46
C THR A 82 7.43 -4.70 7.32
N SER A 83 7.92 -5.86 7.79
CA SER A 83 9.36 -6.21 7.73
C SER A 83 9.91 -6.33 6.31
N HIS A 84 9.04 -6.49 5.31
CA HIS A 84 9.38 -6.54 3.89
C HIS A 84 9.09 -5.22 3.15
N VAL A 85 8.89 -4.13 3.87
CA VAL A 85 8.83 -2.78 3.29
C VAL A 85 10.26 -2.26 3.15
N GLY A 86 10.73 -2.16 1.90
CA GLY A 86 12.05 -1.62 1.59
C GLY A 86 12.03 -0.08 1.51
N HIS A 87 13.19 0.53 1.73
CA HIS A 87 13.38 1.98 1.63
C HIS A 87 14.36 2.33 0.52
N VAL A 88 14.04 3.38 -0.24
CA VAL A 88 14.95 3.97 -1.24
C VAL A 88 15.25 5.43 -0.86
N ASP A 89 16.49 5.85 -1.10
CA ASP A 89 16.98 7.13 -0.58
C ASP A 89 16.65 8.32 -1.51
N ASP A 90 16.49 8.06 -2.80
CA ASP A 90 16.36 9.08 -3.84
C ASP A 90 14.92 9.24 -4.37
N ARG A 91 13.95 8.63 -3.72
CA ARG A 91 12.54 8.68 -4.09
C ARG A 91 11.66 8.97 -2.87
N GLN A 92 10.50 9.54 -3.14
CA GLN A 92 9.45 9.75 -2.14
C GLN A 92 8.32 8.75 -2.33
N ILE A 93 7.46 8.64 -1.33
CA ILE A 93 6.24 7.86 -1.46
C ILE A 93 5.28 8.51 -2.45
N GLY A 94 4.48 7.70 -3.15
CA GLY A 94 3.39 8.20 -3.97
C GLY A 94 2.26 8.79 -3.13
N LEU A 95 1.61 9.82 -3.66
CA LEU A 95 0.44 10.44 -3.03
C LEU A 95 -0.78 10.32 -3.94
N CYS A 96 -1.95 10.20 -3.35
CA CYS A 96 -3.23 10.26 -4.03
C CYS A 96 -4.14 11.25 -3.31
N TYR A 97 -4.77 12.12 -4.06
CA TYR A 97 -5.84 12.98 -3.58
C TYR A 97 -7.15 12.48 -4.15
N HIS A 98 -8.15 12.30 -3.32
CA HIS A 98 -9.44 11.90 -3.82
C HIS A 98 -10.59 12.62 -3.13
N GLU A 99 -11.65 12.87 -3.88
CA GLU A 99 -12.88 13.47 -3.42
C GLU A 99 -14.07 12.59 -3.79
N CYS A 100 -15.13 12.70 -3.02
CA CYS A 100 -16.40 12.05 -3.33
C CYS A 100 -17.52 13.10 -3.33
N ILE A 101 -18.03 13.41 -4.49
CA ILE A 101 -19.09 14.41 -4.70
C ILE A 101 -20.29 13.71 -5.36
N GLY A 102 -21.46 13.79 -4.70
CA GLY A 102 -22.68 13.20 -5.26
C GLY A 102 -22.62 11.67 -5.50
N GLY A 103 -21.68 10.98 -4.83
CA GLY A 103 -21.45 9.54 -5.03
C GLY A 103 -20.43 9.21 -6.12
N GLU A 104 -19.89 10.20 -6.80
CA GLU A 104 -18.81 10.02 -7.76
C GLU A 104 -17.45 10.30 -7.12
N THR A 105 -16.46 9.44 -7.39
CA THR A 105 -15.10 9.56 -6.88
C THR A 105 -14.15 10.04 -7.97
N SER A 106 -13.39 11.09 -7.67
CA SER A 106 -12.30 11.61 -8.51
C SER A 106 -10.96 11.39 -7.82
N LEU A 107 -9.94 11.01 -8.59
CA LEU A 107 -8.60 10.69 -8.08
C LEU A 107 -7.54 11.49 -8.83
N ILE A 108 -6.61 12.09 -8.08
CA ILE A 108 -5.41 12.74 -8.63
C ILE A 108 -4.19 12.06 -8.01
N PHE A 109 -3.37 11.45 -8.85
CA PHE A 109 -2.17 10.76 -8.42
C PHE A 109 -0.92 11.62 -8.63
N HIS A 110 -0.12 11.74 -7.57
CA HIS A 110 1.24 12.26 -7.59
C HIS A 110 2.20 11.11 -7.24
N ARG A 111 2.43 10.21 -8.19
CA ARG A 111 3.20 8.98 -7.99
C ARG A 111 4.24 8.69 -9.08
N GLN A 112 4.34 9.56 -10.07
CA GLN A 112 5.42 9.46 -11.05
C GLN A 112 6.76 9.54 -10.32
N ASP A 113 7.68 8.65 -10.66
CA ASP A 113 8.99 8.54 -10.03
C ASP A 113 8.95 8.32 -8.50
N SER A 114 7.84 7.81 -7.96
CA SER A 114 7.76 7.43 -6.55
C SER A 114 8.60 6.20 -6.25
N ALA A 115 8.87 5.95 -4.96
CA ALA A 115 9.64 4.80 -4.51
C ALA A 115 9.12 3.47 -5.07
N ALA A 116 7.81 3.26 -5.08
CA ALA A 116 7.19 2.03 -5.56
C ALA A 116 7.43 1.79 -7.06
N THR A 117 7.69 2.83 -7.88
CA THR A 117 8.00 2.66 -9.31
C THR A 117 9.37 2.03 -9.56
N THR A 118 10.23 1.95 -8.56
CA THR A 118 11.54 1.29 -8.64
C THR A 118 11.51 -0.17 -8.20
N LEU A 119 10.32 -0.70 -7.87
CA LEU A 119 10.18 -2.10 -7.48
C LEU A 119 10.64 -3.02 -8.62
N SER A 120 11.59 -3.90 -8.30
CA SER A 120 12.20 -4.84 -9.24
C SER A 120 12.33 -6.22 -8.60
N PRO A 121 12.67 -7.26 -9.36
CA PRO A 121 12.89 -8.60 -8.82
C PRO A 121 13.89 -8.66 -7.66
N ASP A 122 14.88 -7.77 -7.63
CA ASP A 122 15.90 -7.72 -6.58
C ASP A 122 15.33 -7.30 -5.20
N HIS A 123 14.16 -6.70 -5.19
CA HIS A 123 13.45 -6.30 -3.97
C HIS A 123 12.46 -7.36 -3.48
N ILE A 124 12.36 -8.50 -4.19
CA ILE A 124 11.38 -9.54 -3.89
C ILE A 124 12.03 -10.64 -3.07
N ASP A 125 11.55 -10.84 -1.85
CA ASP A 125 11.92 -12.01 -1.04
C ASP A 125 11.14 -13.24 -1.51
N ALA A 126 11.71 -13.95 -2.48
CA ALA A 126 11.10 -15.14 -3.06
C ALA A 126 10.95 -16.26 -2.03
N GLU A 127 11.88 -16.38 -1.07
CA GLU A 127 11.80 -17.40 -0.02
C GLU A 127 10.62 -17.13 0.91
N PHE A 128 10.41 -15.86 1.28
CA PHE A 128 9.24 -15.45 2.07
C PHE A 128 7.93 -15.74 1.34
N ILE A 129 7.85 -15.43 0.05
CA ILE A 129 6.68 -15.72 -0.79
C ILE A 129 6.38 -17.21 -0.86
N THR A 130 7.40 -18.09 -0.96
CA THR A 130 7.17 -19.54 -1.02
C THR A 130 6.55 -20.12 0.26
N ARG A 131 6.72 -19.43 1.39
CA ARG A 131 6.11 -19.80 2.68
C ARG A 131 4.73 -19.14 2.90
N ALA A 132 4.32 -18.23 2.03
CA ALA A 132 3.04 -17.54 2.14
C ALA A 132 1.85 -18.47 1.85
N ALA A 133 0.72 -18.21 2.49
CA ALA A 133 -0.54 -18.89 2.17
C ALA A 133 -1.10 -18.44 0.81
N ALA A 134 -0.87 -17.17 0.45
CA ALA A 134 -1.23 -16.60 -0.85
C ALA A 134 -0.39 -15.34 -1.12
N LEU A 135 -0.22 -15.02 -2.39
CA LEU A 135 0.33 -13.75 -2.88
C LEU A 135 -0.77 -12.99 -3.62
N HIS A 136 -1.01 -11.75 -3.19
CA HIS A 136 -1.92 -10.82 -3.85
C HIS A 136 -1.11 -9.76 -4.60
N VAL A 137 -1.30 -9.68 -5.92
CA VAL A 137 -0.69 -8.67 -6.78
C VAL A 137 -1.82 -8.00 -7.57
N PRO A 138 -2.22 -6.75 -7.24
CA PRO A 138 -3.26 -6.07 -7.99
C PRO A 138 -2.77 -5.64 -9.38
N GLY A 139 -3.70 -5.51 -10.33
CA GLY A 139 -3.39 -5.10 -11.69
C GLY A 139 -2.67 -3.74 -11.80
N THR A 140 -2.90 -2.84 -10.85
CA THR A 140 -2.21 -1.55 -10.76
C THR A 140 -0.71 -1.70 -10.55
N THR A 141 -0.27 -2.72 -9.80
CA THR A 141 1.15 -2.99 -9.59
C THR A 141 1.88 -3.31 -10.91
N MET A 142 1.21 -4.00 -11.83
CA MET A 142 1.79 -4.33 -13.14
C MET A 142 1.81 -3.15 -14.13
N GLN A 143 1.28 -1.99 -13.73
CA GLN A 143 1.20 -0.79 -14.58
C GLN A 143 2.15 0.33 -14.13
N ILE A 144 2.77 0.19 -12.97
CA ILE A 144 3.63 1.24 -12.39
C ILE A 144 5.12 1.02 -12.62
N SER A 145 5.50 -0.17 -13.09
CA SER A 145 6.88 -0.59 -13.37
C SER A 145 7.15 -0.65 -14.88
#